data_28fcf93fb476cd9501987e0fa336e3eb
#
_entry.id   28fcf93fb476cd9501987e0fa336e3eb
#
_cell.length_a   1.000
_cell.length_b   1.000
_cell.length_c   1.000
_cell.angle_alpha   90.00
_cell.angle_beta   90.00
_cell.angle_gamma   90.00
#
_symmetry.space_group_name_H-M   'P 1'
#
loop_
_entity.id
_entity.type
_entity.pdbx_description
1 polymer ?
#
loop_
_entity_poly.entity_id
_entity_poly.type
_entity_poly.pdbx_seq_one_letter_code
_entity_poly.pdbx_strand_id
1 'polypeptide(L)'
;MGHWEEAKAIQNQYAQYMAAQAKELLTQYGDIDIFFLDSEVYKEEIKELVWQYQPNCLITRGAILTPEQFIPGAAINTAWESNMTMGTQWNFKPTNEHYKSGTQLINLLIEARAKGGTYLLNIGPNQWGELNDAQQGRLQEIAAWNFINHEAIQNTRPWVITNEENIWFTT
;
A
#
# COMPACT_ATOMS: atom_id res chain seq x y z
N MET A 1 37.61 -17.23 -5.31
CA MET A 1 37.62 -15.88 -4.65
C MET A 1 36.97 -14.79 -5.50
N GLY A 2 37.11 -14.78 -6.84
CA GLY A 2 36.59 -13.72 -7.71
C GLY A 2 35.07 -13.47 -7.67
N HIS A 3 34.24 -14.50 -7.65
CA HIS A 3 32.77 -14.33 -7.70
C HIS A 3 32.16 -13.64 -6.48
N TRP A 4 32.74 -13.74 -5.29
CA TRP A 4 32.27 -13.06 -4.09
C TRP A 4 32.58 -11.56 -4.08
N GLU A 5 33.72 -11.17 -4.63
CA GLU A 5 34.12 -9.77 -4.77
C GLU A 5 33.24 -9.06 -5.81
N GLU A 6 32.98 -9.72 -6.94
CA GLU A 6 32.06 -9.21 -7.96
C GLU A 6 30.63 -9.05 -7.43
N ALA A 7 30.12 -10.03 -6.68
CA ALA A 7 28.79 -9.97 -6.07
C ALA A 7 28.67 -8.80 -5.08
N LYS A 8 29.66 -8.57 -4.23
CA LYS A 8 29.70 -7.42 -3.32
C LYS A 8 29.77 -6.08 -4.05
N ALA A 9 30.54 -6.00 -5.13
CA ALA A 9 30.62 -4.78 -5.93
C ALA A 9 29.27 -4.42 -6.55
N ILE A 10 28.55 -5.42 -7.10
CA ILE A 10 27.19 -5.25 -7.66
C ILE A 10 26.20 -4.83 -6.56
N GLN A 11 26.25 -5.46 -5.39
CA GLN A 11 25.40 -5.09 -4.26
C GLN A 11 25.62 -3.64 -3.83
N ASN A 12 26.86 -3.20 -3.73
CA ASN A 12 27.20 -1.82 -3.37
C ASN A 12 26.72 -0.81 -4.41
N GLN A 13 26.85 -1.12 -5.71
CA GLN A 13 26.34 -0.27 -6.79
C GLN A 13 24.81 -0.17 -6.71
N TYR A 14 24.12 -1.27 -6.45
CA TYR A 14 22.68 -1.30 -6.30
C TYR A 14 22.21 -0.47 -5.09
N ALA A 15 22.90 -0.58 -3.95
CA ALA A 15 22.61 0.25 -2.77
C ALA A 15 22.74 1.75 -3.06
N GLN A 16 23.82 2.14 -3.73
CA GLN A 16 24.04 3.54 -4.13
C GLN A 16 22.96 4.04 -5.09
N TYR A 17 22.57 3.20 -6.04
CA TYR A 17 21.47 3.51 -6.96
C TYR A 17 20.14 3.71 -6.23
N MET A 18 19.76 2.79 -5.34
CA MET A 18 18.53 2.91 -4.54
C MET A 18 18.55 4.18 -3.66
N ALA A 19 19.66 4.44 -2.99
CA ALA A 19 19.81 5.64 -2.15
C ALA A 19 19.70 6.94 -2.97
N ALA A 20 20.30 6.96 -4.17
CA ALA A 20 20.20 8.11 -5.06
C ALA A 20 18.76 8.36 -5.53
N GLN A 21 18.03 7.30 -5.90
CA GLN A 21 16.62 7.42 -6.28
C GLN A 21 15.73 7.84 -5.12
N ALA A 22 15.91 7.24 -3.94
CA ALA A 22 15.17 7.64 -2.75
C ALA A 22 15.42 9.12 -2.43
N LYS A 23 16.69 9.57 -2.47
CA LYS A 23 17.03 10.97 -2.27
C LYS A 23 16.37 11.90 -3.27
N GLU A 24 16.37 11.54 -4.56
CA GLU A 24 15.69 12.31 -5.60
C GLU A 24 14.20 12.49 -5.28
N LEU A 25 13.50 11.40 -4.98
CA LEU A 25 12.08 11.46 -4.61
C LEU A 25 11.84 12.36 -3.39
N LEU A 26 12.67 12.24 -2.37
CA LEU A 26 12.54 12.97 -1.11
C LEU A 26 12.90 14.47 -1.20
N THR A 27 13.60 14.90 -2.25
CA THR A 27 14.13 16.27 -2.35
C THR A 27 13.63 17.08 -3.54
N GLN A 28 13.03 16.45 -4.54
CA GLN A 28 12.69 17.13 -5.79
C GLN A 28 11.19 17.21 -6.09
N TYR A 29 10.34 16.46 -5.36
CA TYR A 29 8.92 16.35 -5.68
C TYR A 29 7.98 16.85 -4.57
N GLY A 30 8.52 17.49 -3.53
CA GLY A 30 7.76 18.00 -2.39
C GLY A 30 7.63 17.01 -1.25
N ASP A 31 6.69 17.26 -0.35
CA ASP A 31 6.48 16.43 0.84
C ASP A 31 5.82 15.10 0.47
N ILE A 32 6.32 14.03 1.08
CA ILE A 32 5.83 12.65 0.92
C ILE A 32 5.21 12.21 2.25
N ASP A 33 3.92 11.89 2.26
CA ASP A 33 3.24 11.40 3.46
C ASP A 33 3.61 9.96 3.77
N ILE A 34 3.70 9.11 2.74
CA ILE A 34 3.99 7.68 2.88
C ILE A 34 5.05 7.26 1.86
N PHE A 35 6.13 6.66 2.34
CA PHE A 35 7.15 6.02 1.52
C PHE A 35 6.96 4.49 1.57
N PHE A 36 6.58 3.87 0.45
CA PHE A 36 6.38 2.43 0.36
C PHE A 36 7.72 1.74 0.06
N LEU A 37 8.27 1.03 1.05
CA LEU A 37 9.57 0.37 0.96
C LEU A 37 9.43 -1.14 0.76
N ASP A 38 9.25 -1.56 -0.48
CA ASP A 38 9.12 -2.97 -0.85
C ASP A 38 10.47 -3.60 -1.22
N SER A 39 11.40 -3.59 -0.28
CA SER A 39 12.72 -4.19 -0.43
C SER A 39 13.20 -4.77 0.88
N GLU A 40 13.86 -5.92 0.83
CA GLU A 40 14.57 -6.49 1.97
C GLU A 40 16.06 -6.11 1.98
N VAL A 41 16.55 -5.56 0.86
CA VAL A 41 17.95 -5.16 0.70
C VAL A 41 18.09 -3.68 1.05
N TYR A 42 19.05 -3.34 1.90
CA TYR A 42 19.34 -1.96 2.36
C TYR A 42 18.12 -1.23 2.97
N LYS A 43 17.22 -1.98 3.56
CA LYS A 43 15.97 -1.44 4.13
C LYS A 43 16.25 -0.40 5.22
N GLU A 44 17.15 -0.69 6.13
CA GLU A 44 17.46 0.20 7.27
C GLU A 44 18.12 1.50 6.79
N GLU A 45 19.07 1.42 5.85
CA GLU A 45 19.76 2.57 5.28
C GLU A 45 18.78 3.49 4.52
N ILE A 46 17.83 2.93 3.78
CA ILE A 46 16.81 3.72 3.09
C ILE A 46 15.84 4.36 4.11
N LYS A 47 15.46 3.66 5.18
CA LYS A 47 14.62 4.23 6.25
C LYS A 47 15.30 5.44 6.90
N GLU A 48 16.59 5.30 7.26
CA GLU A 48 17.37 6.40 7.82
C GLU A 48 17.42 7.59 6.85
N LEU A 49 17.63 7.33 5.56
CA LEU A 49 17.63 8.35 4.53
C LEU A 49 16.27 9.07 4.42
N VAL A 50 15.18 8.32 4.44
CA VAL A 50 13.81 8.90 4.40
C VAL A 50 13.62 9.85 5.57
N TRP A 51 13.88 9.43 6.79
CA TRP A 51 13.69 10.27 7.97
C TRP A 51 14.70 11.41 8.10
N GLN A 52 15.87 11.28 7.49
CA GLN A 52 16.83 12.39 7.40
C GLN A 52 16.29 13.55 6.56
N TYR A 53 15.62 13.27 5.44
CA TYR A 53 15.09 14.30 4.54
C TYR A 53 13.66 14.70 4.88
N GLN A 54 12.83 13.75 5.31
CA GLN A 54 11.42 13.96 5.62
C GLN A 54 11.04 13.23 6.92
N PRO A 55 11.31 13.80 8.10
CA PRO A 55 11.18 13.12 9.40
C PRO A 55 9.75 12.73 9.77
N ASN A 56 8.73 13.32 9.14
CA ASN A 56 7.32 12.99 9.36
C ASN A 56 6.77 11.95 8.37
N CYS A 57 7.57 11.50 7.42
CA CYS A 57 7.15 10.51 6.44
C CYS A 57 6.94 9.14 7.09
N LEU A 58 5.78 8.54 6.87
CA LEU A 58 5.52 7.16 7.27
C LEU A 58 6.19 6.19 6.30
N ILE A 59 6.73 5.09 6.81
CA ILE A 59 7.36 4.07 5.96
C ILE A 59 6.57 2.78 6.08
N THR A 60 5.86 2.41 5.02
CA THR A 60 5.18 1.12 4.91
C THR A 60 6.16 0.01 4.51
N ARG A 61 5.90 -1.24 4.89
CA ARG A 61 6.78 -2.42 4.70
C ARG A 61 8.19 -2.28 5.31
N GLY A 62 8.41 -1.23 6.08
CA GLY A 62 9.72 -0.95 6.72
C GLY A 62 9.62 -0.59 8.18
N ALA A 63 8.63 0.22 8.57
CA ALA A 63 8.47 0.72 9.93
C ALA A 63 7.08 0.48 10.52
N ILE A 64 6.02 0.51 9.71
CA ILE A 64 4.66 0.19 10.18
C ILE A 64 4.23 -1.19 9.74
N LEU A 65 3.25 -1.76 10.45
CA LEU A 65 2.66 -3.06 10.09
C LEU A 65 1.99 -2.97 8.71
N THR A 66 2.36 -3.88 7.82
CA THR A 66 1.87 -3.88 6.45
C THR A 66 1.44 -5.30 6.03
N PRO A 67 0.28 -5.80 6.51
CA PRO A 67 -0.22 -7.11 6.13
C PRO A 67 -0.59 -7.18 4.65
N GLU A 68 -0.35 -8.35 4.06
CA GLU A 68 -0.70 -8.63 2.67
C GLU A 68 -1.85 -9.64 2.60
N GLN A 69 -2.84 -9.35 1.76
CA GLN A 69 -4.01 -10.18 1.48
C GLN A 69 -4.91 -10.48 2.69
N PHE A 70 -4.76 -9.75 3.78
CA PHE A 70 -5.67 -9.82 4.92
C PHE A 70 -5.76 -8.49 5.68
N ILE A 71 -6.83 -8.34 6.44
CA ILE A 71 -7.03 -7.23 7.39
C ILE A 71 -6.89 -7.80 8.81
N PRO A 72 -6.18 -7.13 9.72
CA PRO A 72 -6.06 -7.57 11.12
C PRO A 72 -7.41 -7.84 11.77
N GLY A 73 -7.49 -8.89 12.60
CA GLY A 73 -8.73 -9.32 13.25
C GLY A 73 -9.33 -8.29 14.21
N ALA A 74 -8.51 -7.38 14.76
CA ALA A 74 -8.92 -6.34 15.70
C ALA A 74 -8.35 -4.98 15.29
N ALA A 75 -8.92 -3.89 15.82
CA ALA A 75 -8.36 -2.54 15.68
C ALA A 75 -6.96 -2.47 16.30
N ILE A 76 -6.07 -1.74 15.64
CA ILE A 76 -4.69 -1.53 16.06
C ILE A 76 -4.48 -0.03 16.31
N ASN A 77 -3.87 0.30 17.46
CA ASN A 77 -3.66 1.70 17.88
C ASN A 77 -2.39 2.36 17.27
N THR A 78 -1.77 1.72 16.29
CA THR A 78 -0.62 2.28 15.56
C THR A 78 -0.96 2.35 14.08
N ALA A 79 -0.22 3.14 13.32
CA ALA A 79 -0.38 3.18 11.87
C ALA A 79 -0.12 1.79 11.26
N TRP A 80 -0.97 1.38 10.32
CA TRP A 80 -0.83 0.15 9.55
C TRP A 80 -1.53 0.28 8.19
N GLU A 81 -1.08 -0.52 7.24
CA GLU A 81 -1.62 -0.52 5.88
C GLU A 81 -1.82 -1.96 5.39
N SER A 82 -3.02 -2.28 4.91
CA SER A 82 -3.29 -3.57 4.28
C SER A 82 -3.14 -3.49 2.77
N ASN A 83 -2.26 -4.34 2.22
CA ASN A 83 -2.04 -4.46 0.78
C ASN A 83 -2.87 -5.61 0.22
N MET A 84 -3.77 -5.29 -0.69
CA MET A 84 -4.68 -6.25 -1.30
C MET A 84 -4.60 -6.19 -2.81
N THR A 85 -4.64 -7.34 -3.47
CA THR A 85 -4.83 -7.38 -4.93
C THR A 85 -6.30 -7.24 -5.28
N MET A 86 -6.59 -6.55 -6.38
CA MET A 86 -7.95 -6.56 -6.95
C MET A 86 -8.30 -7.96 -7.50
N GLY A 87 -7.34 -8.61 -8.15
CA GLY A 87 -7.45 -9.95 -8.68
C GLY A 87 -6.72 -11.01 -7.85
N THR A 88 -6.24 -12.04 -8.53
CA THR A 88 -5.52 -13.18 -7.92
C THR A 88 -3.99 -13.00 -7.95
N GLN A 89 -3.48 -11.99 -8.66
CA GLN A 89 -2.06 -11.71 -8.85
C GLN A 89 -1.76 -10.24 -8.60
N TRP A 90 -0.52 -9.94 -8.23
CA TRP A 90 -0.01 -8.57 -8.11
C TRP A 90 0.19 -7.93 -9.50
N ASN A 91 0.64 -8.71 -10.46
CA ASN A 91 0.91 -8.28 -11.82
C ASN A 91 -0.31 -8.47 -12.74
N PHE A 92 -0.23 -7.89 -13.93
CA PHE A 92 -1.18 -8.15 -15.01
C PHE A 92 -1.22 -9.65 -15.35
N LYS A 93 -2.43 -10.20 -15.38
CA LYS A 93 -2.69 -11.58 -15.79
C LYS A 93 -3.62 -11.56 -17.00
N PRO A 94 -3.14 -11.92 -18.17
CA PRO A 94 -3.88 -11.74 -19.43
C PRO A 94 -5.09 -12.66 -19.60
N THR A 95 -5.12 -13.81 -18.90
CA THR A 95 -6.18 -14.82 -19.04
C THR A 95 -6.56 -15.42 -17.69
N ASN A 96 -7.80 -15.85 -17.55
CA ASN A 96 -8.34 -16.52 -16.36
C ASN A 96 -8.13 -15.73 -15.06
N GLU A 97 -8.21 -14.39 -15.12
CA GLU A 97 -8.18 -13.56 -13.93
C GLU A 97 -9.58 -13.47 -13.31
N HIS A 98 -9.62 -13.60 -11.99
CA HIS A 98 -10.83 -13.48 -11.20
C HIS A 98 -10.71 -12.28 -10.26
N TYR A 99 -11.37 -11.19 -10.63
CA TYR A 99 -11.40 -9.99 -9.81
C TYR A 99 -12.45 -10.10 -8.70
N LYS A 100 -12.12 -9.56 -7.54
CA LYS A 100 -13.08 -9.34 -6.46
C LYS A 100 -14.22 -8.45 -6.97
N SER A 101 -15.42 -8.64 -6.46
CA SER A 101 -16.55 -7.75 -6.78
C SER A 101 -16.32 -6.36 -6.16
N GLY A 102 -16.98 -5.33 -6.69
CA GLY A 102 -16.95 -3.99 -6.12
C GLY A 102 -17.40 -3.99 -4.65
N THR A 103 -18.45 -4.74 -4.33
CA THR A 103 -18.91 -4.92 -2.93
C THR A 103 -17.82 -5.51 -2.04
N GLN A 104 -17.08 -6.54 -2.49
CA GLN A 104 -15.97 -7.11 -1.71
C GLN A 104 -14.87 -6.08 -1.48
N LEU A 105 -14.49 -5.32 -2.51
CA LEU A 105 -13.44 -4.30 -2.42
C LEU A 105 -13.84 -3.15 -1.50
N ILE A 106 -15.10 -2.70 -1.58
CA ILE A 106 -15.66 -1.67 -0.71
C ILE A 106 -15.71 -2.15 0.75
N ASN A 107 -16.14 -3.39 1.00
CA ASN A 107 -16.15 -3.94 2.35
C ASN A 107 -14.74 -4.01 2.96
N LEU A 108 -13.72 -4.38 2.19
CA LEU A 108 -12.34 -4.37 2.63
C LEU A 108 -11.86 -2.95 2.98
N LEU A 109 -12.23 -1.93 2.20
CA LEU A 109 -11.94 -0.53 2.51
C LEU A 109 -12.61 -0.11 3.83
N ILE A 110 -13.90 -0.41 3.99
CA ILE A 110 -14.67 -0.07 5.19
C ILE A 110 -14.05 -0.73 6.41
N GLU A 111 -13.76 -2.03 6.34
CA GLU A 111 -13.16 -2.80 7.43
C GLU A 111 -11.78 -2.25 7.82
N ALA A 112 -10.91 -1.96 6.84
CA ALA A 112 -9.60 -1.37 7.09
C ALA A 112 -9.73 -0.04 7.83
N ARG A 113 -10.63 0.85 7.38
CA ARG A 113 -10.85 2.16 8.01
C ARG A 113 -11.44 2.05 9.41
N ALA A 114 -12.45 1.22 9.61
CA ALA A 114 -13.05 1.01 10.93
C ALA A 114 -12.06 0.46 11.97
N LYS A 115 -11.04 -0.27 11.52
CA LYS A 115 -9.96 -0.81 12.36
C LYS A 115 -8.74 0.12 12.45
N GLY A 116 -8.78 1.31 11.85
CA GLY A 116 -7.74 2.35 11.97
C GLY A 116 -6.58 2.23 10.99
N GLY A 117 -6.72 1.41 9.96
CA GLY A 117 -5.70 1.23 8.93
C GLY A 117 -5.95 2.01 7.65
N THR A 118 -4.98 1.96 6.76
CA THR A 118 -5.10 2.33 5.36
C THR A 118 -5.28 1.10 4.49
N TYR A 119 -5.85 1.30 3.30
CA TYR A 119 -6.11 0.24 2.33
C TYR A 119 -5.41 0.57 1.02
N LEU A 120 -4.41 -0.23 0.67
CA LEU A 120 -3.74 -0.17 -0.62
C LEU A 120 -4.32 -1.24 -1.52
N LEU A 121 -5.05 -0.82 -2.55
CA LEU A 121 -5.59 -1.71 -3.57
C LEU A 121 -4.65 -1.76 -4.78
N ASN A 122 -4.00 -2.90 -4.95
CA ASN A 122 -3.14 -3.14 -6.10
C ASN A 122 -3.96 -3.47 -7.34
N ILE A 123 -3.60 -2.83 -8.44
CA ILE A 123 -4.11 -3.07 -9.79
C ILE A 123 -2.96 -3.46 -10.71
N GLY A 124 -3.22 -4.31 -11.71
CA GLY A 124 -2.21 -4.77 -12.66
C GLY A 124 -2.47 -4.21 -14.06
N PRO A 125 -1.85 -3.08 -14.45
CA PRO A 125 -1.93 -2.60 -15.83
C PRO A 125 -1.18 -3.54 -16.79
N ASN A 126 -1.61 -3.56 -18.05
CA ASN A 126 -0.94 -4.30 -19.11
C ASN A 126 0.39 -3.65 -19.50
N GLN A 127 1.09 -4.22 -20.49
CA GLN A 127 2.39 -3.71 -20.96
C GLN A 127 2.35 -2.30 -21.57
N TRP A 128 1.19 -1.77 -21.86
CA TRP A 128 0.98 -0.38 -22.33
C TRP A 128 0.48 0.57 -21.24
N GLY A 129 0.38 0.09 -20.00
CA GLY A 129 -0.12 0.86 -18.87
C GLY A 129 -1.65 0.96 -18.81
N GLU A 130 -2.38 0.14 -19.55
CA GLU A 130 -3.84 0.17 -19.63
C GLU A 130 -4.46 -0.82 -18.64
N LEU A 131 -5.59 -0.44 -18.05
CA LEU A 131 -6.44 -1.31 -17.25
C LEU A 131 -7.51 -1.93 -18.15
N ASN A 132 -7.82 -3.18 -17.94
CA ASN A 132 -8.94 -3.82 -18.64
C ASN A 132 -10.29 -3.35 -18.09
N ASP A 133 -11.36 -3.60 -18.83
CA ASP A 133 -12.72 -3.14 -18.50
C ASP A 133 -13.19 -3.60 -17.11
N ALA A 134 -12.80 -4.80 -16.67
CA ALA A 134 -13.17 -5.30 -15.36
C ALA A 134 -12.50 -4.50 -14.24
N GLN A 135 -11.20 -4.19 -14.36
CA GLN A 135 -10.50 -3.34 -13.40
C GLN A 135 -11.07 -1.92 -13.38
N GLN A 136 -11.29 -1.33 -14.56
CA GLN A 136 -11.90 0.00 -14.66
C GLN A 136 -13.29 0.04 -14.04
N GLY A 137 -14.15 -0.96 -14.31
CA GLY A 137 -15.47 -1.07 -13.73
C GLY A 137 -15.43 -1.14 -12.20
N ARG A 138 -14.51 -1.93 -11.62
CA ARG A 138 -14.36 -2.00 -10.15
C ARG A 138 -13.89 -0.68 -9.53
N LEU A 139 -12.97 0.02 -10.17
CA LEU A 139 -12.53 1.34 -9.72
C LEU A 139 -13.67 2.37 -9.77
N GLN A 140 -14.51 2.33 -10.81
CA GLN A 140 -15.67 3.19 -10.93
C GLN A 140 -16.73 2.90 -9.85
N GLU A 141 -17.00 1.62 -9.53
CA GLU A 141 -17.89 1.23 -8.43
C GLU A 141 -17.39 1.78 -7.08
N ILE A 142 -16.10 1.61 -6.79
CA ILE A 142 -15.46 2.12 -5.56
C ILE A 142 -15.51 3.65 -5.53
N ALA A 143 -15.19 4.31 -6.63
CA ALA A 143 -15.19 5.77 -6.73
C ALA A 143 -16.60 6.36 -6.50
N ALA A 144 -17.62 5.78 -7.13
CA ALA A 144 -19.00 6.22 -6.97
C ALA A 144 -19.48 6.01 -5.52
N TRP A 145 -19.18 4.86 -4.92
CA TRP A 145 -19.53 4.58 -3.53
C TRP A 145 -18.80 5.55 -2.57
N ASN A 146 -17.51 5.77 -2.76
CA ASN A 146 -16.72 6.66 -1.91
C ASN A 146 -17.15 8.13 -2.06
N PHE A 147 -17.54 8.56 -3.24
CA PHE A 147 -18.08 9.89 -3.46
C PHE A 147 -19.33 10.17 -2.60
N ILE A 148 -20.21 9.17 -2.49
CA ILE A 148 -21.44 9.28 -1.70
C ILE A 148 -21.18 9.14 -0.20
N ASN A 149 -20.23 8.27 0.19
CA ASN A 149 -20.04 7.85 1.58
C ASN A 149 -18.69 8.34 2.17
N HIS A 150 -18.07 9.36 1.60
CA HIS A 150 -16.74 9.83 2.01
C HIS A 150 -16.66 10.22 3.48
N GLU A 151 -17.74 10.71 4.08
CA GLU A 151 -17.81 11.10 5.50
C GLU A 151 -17.53 9.92 6.43
N ALA A 152 -17.89 8.69 6.02
CA ALA A 152 -17.64 7.49 6.80
C ALA A 152 -16.18 6.96 6.69
N ILE A 153 -15.43 7.49 5.71
CA ILE A 153 -14.07 7.01 5.38
C ILE A 153 -13.00 8.06 5.66
N GLN A 154 -13.24 9.32 5.28
CA GLN A 154 -12.25 10.38 5.36
C GLN A 154 -12.24 11.04 6.75
N ASN A 155 -11.03 11.29 7.27
CA ASN A 155 -10.81 11.93 8.58
C ASN A 155 -11.49 11.21 9.75
N THR A 156 -11.73 9.91 9.61
CA THR A 156 -12.37 9.09 10.63
C THR A 156 -11.35 8.32 11.48
N ARG A 157 -11.79 7.88 12.65
CA ARG A 157 -11.05 7.03 13.58
C ARG A 157 -11.90 5.82 13.94
N PRO A 158 -11.28 4.72 14.44
CA PRO A 158 -12.02 3.61 14.99
C PRO A 158 -12.92 4.06 16.15
N TRP A 159 -14.16 3.61 16.14
CA TRP A 159 -15.02 3.73 17.31
C TRP A 159 -14.65 2.67 18.36
N VAL A 160 -15.09 2.85 19.60
CA VAL A 160 -14.83 1.90 20.72
C VAL A 160 -15.32 0.49 20.37
N ILE A 161 -16.49 0.40 19.74
CA ILE A 161 -17.01 -0.83 19.14
C ILE A 161 -16.76 -0.71 17.64
N THR A 162 -15.86 -1.53 17.11
CA THR A 162 -15.48 -1.44 15.68
C THR A 162 -16.57 -1.92 14.74
N ASN A 163 -17.34 -2.93 15.16
CA ASN A 163 -18.42 -3.48 14.35
C ASN A 163 -19.44 -4.25 15.18
N GLU A 164 -20.64 -4.35 14.64
CA GLU A 164 -21.67 -5.30 15.03
C GLU A 164 -22.08 -6.07 13.77
N GLU A 165 -21.74 -7.35 13.72
CA GLU A 165 -21.88 -8.19 12.54
C GLU A 165 -21.21 -7.56 11.31
N ASN A 166 -21.98 -7.15 10.30
CA ASN A 166 -21.51 -6.53 9.06
C ASN A 166 -21.63 -4.98 9.05
N ILE A 167 -21.97 -4.38 10.19
CA ILE A 167 -22.07 -2.93 10.34
C ILE A 167 -20.80 -2.43 11.03
N TRP A 168 -20.09 -1.51 10.40
CA TRP A 168 -18.84 -0.97 10.87
C TRP A 168 -19.02 0.46 11.37
N PHE A 169 -18.30 0.82 12.44
CA PHE A 169 -18.42 2.12 13.09
C PHE A 169 -17.11 2.90 13.03
N THR A 170 -17.22 4.17 12.68
CA THR A 170 -16.14 5.15 12.71
C THR A 170 -16.62 6.43 13.41
N THR A 171 -15.67 7.26 13.86
CA THR A 171 -15.93 8.55 14.49
C THR A 171 -15.00 9.64 13.95
#